data_82e0a297827b9ef30ba90d74529fea3a
#
_entry.id   82e0a297827b9ef30ba90d74529fea3a
#
_cell.length_a   1.000
_cell.length_b   1.000
_cell.length_c   1.000
_cell.angle_alpha   90.00
_cell.angle_beta   90.00
_cell.angle_gamma   90.00
#
_symmetry.space_group_name_H-M   'P 1'
#
loop_
_entity.id
_entity.type
_entity.pdbx_description
1 polymer ?
#
loop_
_entity_poly.entity_id
_entity_poly.type
_entity_poly.pdbx_seq_one_letter_code
_entity_poly.pdbx_strand_id
1 'polypeptide(L)'
;MKTYYRKRPFLKKQINSIFPEIKDFYYVFDDGKIYSEYSQKFLKSFLNRKTGYMEQVLVTKTKKTKKFLVHRLVLACFYPVKDFSLYEVNHIDGDKTNNTLSNLEWVTPKQNMEHASEHGLRRFCKGEQIGNSKLKEDDIKKIFTLRSQGKKLQEIAFLFGCSRSNIGYVLKGKTWRGQGSTTIHLLE
;
A
#
# COMPACT_ATOMS: atom_id res chain seq x y z
N MET A 1 17.80 35.22 -23.82
CA MET A 1 18.73 34.23 -23.24
C MET A 1 18.03 32.87 -23.20
N LYS A 2 18.31 31.95 -24.12
CA LYS A 2 17.76 30.60 -24.12
C LYS A 2 18.58 29.78 -23.12
N THR A 3 17.99 29.47 -21.96
CA THR A 3 18.58 28.57 -20.96
C THR A 3 18.59 27.16 -21.51
N TYR A 4 19.75 26.70 -21.97
CA TYR A 4 19.95 25.29 -22.32
C TYR A 4 19.94 24.47 -21.04
N TYR A 5 18.78 23.88 -20.69
CA TYR A 5 18.75 22.77 -19.74
C TYR A 5 19.51 21.60 -20.38
N ARG A 6 20.75 21.39 -20.00
CA ARG A 6 21.45 20.13 -20.26
C ARG A 6 20.63 19.02 -19.60
N LYS A 7 19.86 18.27 -20.40
CA LYS A 7 19.26 17.02 -19.93
C LYS A 7 20.41 16.15 -19.40
N ARG A 8 20.39 15.83 -18.10
CA ARG A 8 21.32 14.83 -17.56
C ARG A 8 21.16 13.56 -18.38
N PRO A 9 22.26 12.92 -18.82
CA PRO A 9 22.16 11.62 -19.49
C PRO A 9 21.48 10.65 -18.52
N PHE A 10 20.46 9.94 -18.98
CA PHE A 10 19.80 8.90 -18.19
C PHE A 10 20.83 7.82 -17.83
N LEU A 11 20.86 7.46 -16.55
CA LEU A 11 21.66 6.36 -16.08
C LEU A 11 20.96 5.05 -16.40
N LYS A 12 21.68 4.04 -16.88
CA LYS A 12 21.15 2.70 -17.14
C LYS A 12 21.97 1.64 -16.42
N LYS A 13 21.28 0.58 -15.97
CA LYS A 13 21.87 -0.60 -15.35
C LYS A 13 21.35 -1.87 -16.01
N GLN A 14 22.19 -2.86 -16.15
CA GLN A 14 21.83 -4.16 -16.69
C GLN A 14 21.08 -4.96 -15.61
N ILE A 15 19.90 -5.48 -15.94
CA ILE A 15 19.01 -6.11 -14.94
C ILE A 15 19.58 -7.43 -14.43
N ASN A 16 20.23 -8.22 -15.28
CA ASN A 16 20.77 -9.52 -14.90
C ASN A 16 21.96 -9.44 -13.91
N SER A 17 22.54 -8.26 -13.70
CA SER A 17 23.55 -8.05 -12.66
C SER A 17 23.01 -8.29 -11.25
N ILE A 18 21.72 -8.10 -11.06
CA ILE A 18 21.00 -8.29 -9.78
C ILE A 18 20.04 -9.49 -9.84
N PHE A 19 19.44 -9.73 -11.01
CA PHE A 19 18.51 -10.83 -11.25
C PHE A 19 19.11 -11.81 -12.27
N PRO A 20 20.03 -12.70 -11.86
CA PRO A 20 20.86 -13.52 -12.76
C PRO A 20 20.05 -14.49 -13.63
N GLU A 21 18.81 -14.79 -13.24
CA GLU A 21 17.89 -15.61 -14.04
C GLU A 21 17.34 -14.88 -15.27
N ILE A 22 17.42 -13.54 -15.34
CA ILE A 22 16.96 -12.74 -16.46
C ILE A 22 18.00 -12.73 -17.56
N LYS A 23 17.57 -12.66 -18.81
CA LYS A 23 18.48 -12.51 -19.96
C LYS A 23 19.25 -11.19 -19.90
N ASP A 24 20.47 -11.19 -20.41
CA ASP A 24 21.48 -10.13 -20.29
C ASP A 24 21.23 -8.89 -21.15
N PHE A 25 20.30 -8.95 -22.09
CA PHE A 25 19.96 -7.85 -22.99
C PHE A 25 18.90 -6.87 -22.44
N TYR A 26 18.53 -6.93 -21.16
CA TYR A 26 17.59 -5.99 -20.55
C TYR A 26 18.30 -4.97 -19.66
N TYR A 27 17.94 -3.72 -19.87
CA TYR A 27 18.44 -2.58 -19.10
C TYR A 27 17.29 -1.80 -18.46
N VAL A 28 17.50 -1.36 -17.24
CA VAL A 28 16.60 -0.44 -16.54
C VAL A 28 17.25 0.93 -16.45
N PHE A 29 16.43 1.97 -16.65
CA PHE A 29 16.83 3.36 -16.58
C PHE A 29 16.38 3.99 -15.26
N ASP A 30 17.04 5.08 -14.86
CA ASP A 30 16.73 5.84 -13.66
C ASP A 30 15.36 6.56 -13.72
N ASP A 31 14.75 6.67 -14.90
CA ASP A 31 13.37 7.16 -15.10
C ASP A 31 12.32 6.03 -15.06
N GLY A 32 12.71 4.81 -14.73
CA GLY A 32 11.82 3.65 -14.66
C GLY A 32 11.54 2.94 -15.98
N LYS A 33 12.09 3.41 -17.10
CA LYS A 33 11.93 2.74 -18.39
C LYS A 33 12.83 1.51 -18.48
N ILE A 34 12.35 0.51 -19.22
CA ILE A 34 13.09 -0.73 -19.46
C ILE A 34 13.34 -0.87 -20.95
N TYR A 35 14.60 -1.09 -21.33
CA TYR A 35 15.04 -1.25 -22.70
C TYR A 35 15.46 -2.69 -22.96
N SER A 36 15.10 -3.21 -24.12
CA SER A 36 15.57 -4.50 -24.61
C SER A 36 16.52 -4.28 -25.79
N GLU A 37 17.77 -4.67 -25.60
CA GLU A 37 18.80 -4.63 -26.63
C GLU A 37 18.50 -5.65 -27.75
N TYR A 38 17.87 -6.78 -27.42
CA TYR A 38 17.43 -7.77 -28.40
C TYR A 38 16.40 -7.22 -29.38
N SER A 39 15.41 -6.48 -28.91
CA SER A 39 14.34 -5.90 -29.75
C SER A 39 14.62 -4.44 -30.15
N GLN A 40 15.76 -3.86 -29.71
CA GLN A 40 16.18 -2.48 -29.97
C GLN A 40 15.11 -1.43 -29.64
N LYS A 41 14.35 -1.63 -28.54
CA LYS A 41 13.28 -0.72 -28.15
C LYS A 41 13.03 -0.69 -26.64
N PHE A 42 12.42 0.40 -26.19
CA PHE A 42 11.83 0.47 -24.85
C PHE A 42 10.59 -0.42 -24.76
N LEU A 43 10.52 -1.18 -23.69
CA LEU A 43 9.39 -2.05 -23.41
C LEU A 43 8.26 -1.25 -22.76
N LYS A 44 7.02 -1.61 -23.10
CA LYS A 44 5.84 -1.01 -22.48
C LYS A 44 5.52 -1.74 -21.18
N SER A 45 5.75 -1.07 -20.05
CA SER A 45 5.25 -1.54 -18.75
C SER A 45 3.73 -1.34 -18.65
N PHE A 46 3.06 -2.14 -17.85
CA PHE A 46 1.61 -2.09 -17.69
C PHE A 46 1.19 -1.93 -16.22
N LEU A 47 0.08 -1.23 -16.02
CA LEU A 47 -0.49 -1.00 -14.70
C LEU A 47 -1.27 -2.24 -14.24
N ASN A 48 -0.89 -2.80 -13.12
CA ASN A 48 -1.71 -3.78 -12.43
C ASN A 48 -2.83 -3.05 -11.67
N ARG A 49 -4.06 -3.07 -12.21
CA ARG A 49 -5.22 -2.35 -11.65
C ARG A 49 -5.60 -2.79 -10.23
N LYS A 50 -5.26 -4.01 -9.83
CA LYS A 50 -5.56 -4.53 -8.48
C LYS A 50 -4.62 -3.95 -7.43
N THR A 51 -3.34 -3.81 -7.73
CA THR A 51 -2.31 -3.36 -6.79
C THR A 51 -1.93 -1.90 -6.97
N GLY A 52 -2.19 -1.32 -8.14
CA GLY A 52 -1.80 0.03 -8.53
C GLY A 52 -0.33 0.16 -8.95
N TYR A 53 0.44 -0.92 -8.99
CA TYR A 53 1.85 -0.88 -9.38
C TYR A 53 2.07 -1.12 -10.86
N MET A 54 3.15 -0.54 -11.38
CA MET A 54 3.65 -0.82 -12.72
C MET A 54 4.41 -2.15 -12.75
N GLU A 55 4.06 -3.02 -13.69
CA GLU A 55 4.68 -4.34 -13.90
C GLU A 55 5.34 -4.42 -15.27
N GLN A 56 6.40 -5.22 -15.35
CA GLN A 56 7.09 -5.58 -16.59
C GLN A 56 7.27 -7.09 -16.68
N VAL A 57 6.98 -7.62 -17.87
CA VAL A 57 7.27 -9.03 -18.19
C VAL A 57 8.64 -9.11 -18.85
N LEU A 58 9.53 -9.93 -18.31
CA LEU A 58 10.86 -10.18 -18.84
C LEU A 58 11.04 -11.69 -19.12
N VAL A 59 11.87 -12.02 -20.09
CA VAL A 59 12.21 -13.39 -20.46
C VAL A 59 13.43 -13.87 -19.67
N THR A 60 13.30 -15.03 -19.04
CA THR A 60 14.39 -15.68 -18.31
C THR A 60 15.34 -16.42 -19.23
N LYS A 61 16.52 -16.78 -18.73
CA LYS A 61 17.50 -17.65 -19.44
C LYS A 61 16.89 -19.00 -19.83
N THR A 62 15.93 -19.50 -19.05
CA THR A 62 15.17 -20.73 -19.34
C THR A 62 14.03 -20.53 -20.35
N LYS A 63 14.00 -19.40 -21.06
CA LYS A 63 12.96 -19.01 -22.04
C LYS A 63 11.54 -18.89 -21.46
N LYS A 64 11.37 -18.90 -20.14
CA LYS A 64 10.10 -18.60 -19.46
C LYS A 64 9.95 -17.10 -19.27
N THR A 65 8.71 -16.62 -19.15
CA THR A 65 8.42 -15.23 -18.80
C THR A 65 8.20 -15.10 -17.30
N LYS A 66 8.67 -14.00 -16.72
CA LYS A 66 8.47 -13.65 -15.31
C LYS A 66 8.05 -12.19 -15.21
N LYS A 67 7.09 -11.89 -14.31
CA LYS A 67 6.65 -10.53 -14.01
C LYS A 67 7.49 -9.95 -12.90
N PHE A 68 7.83 -8.68 -13.06
CA PHE A 68 8.58 -7.90 -12.09
C PHE A 68 7.86 -6.58 -11.84
N LEU A 69 7.92 -6.10 -10.61
CA LEU A 69 7.50 -4.75 -10.25
C LEU A 69 8.58 -3.76 -10.69
N VAL A 70 8.20 -2.74 -11.47
CA VAL A 70 9.17 -1.80 -12.07
C VAL A 70 9.98 -1.07 -11.00
N HIS A 71 9.32 -0.55 -9.93
CA HIS A 71 10.00 0.13 -8.83
C HIS A 71 11.07 -0.76 -8.16
N ARG A 72 10.82 -2.07 -8.02
CA ARG A 72 11.81 -2.99 -7.46
C ARG A 72 12.98 -3.24 -8.40
N LEU A 73 12.75 -3.31 -9.72
CA LEU A 73 13.82 -3.41 -10.70
C LEU A 73 14.71 -2.18 -10.67
N VAL A 74 14.10 -0.99 -10.67
CA VAL A 74 14.84 0.28 -10.61
C VAL A 74 15.70 0.31 -9.35
N LEU A 75 15.07 0.24 -8.19
CA LEU A 75 15.78 0.45 -6.94
C LEU A 75 16.83 -0.63 -6.66
N ALA A 76 16.53 -1.90 -6.98
CA ALA A 76 17.48 -2.99 -6.81
C ALA A 76 18.72 -2.86 -7.71
N CYS A 77 18.56 -2.40 -8.96
CA CYS A 77 19.67 -2.25 -9.88
C CYS A 77 20.57 -1.03 -9.56
N PHE A 78 19.98 0.04 -9.01
CA PHE A 78 20.74 1.25 -8.69
C PHE A 78 21.26 1.27 -7.26
N TYR A 79 20.46 0.78 -6.30
CA TYR A 79 20.79 0.70 -4.87
C TYR A 79 20.51 -0.71 -4.33
N PRO A 80 21.36 -1.69 -4.68
CA PRO A 80 21.17 -3.07 -4.23
C PRO A 80 21.30 -3.18 -2.71
N VAL A 81 20.39 -3.93 -2.10
CA VAL A 81 20.46 -4.32 -0.69
C VAL A 81 20.74 -5.82 -0.59
N LYS A 82 21.38 -6.24 0.51
CA LYS A 82 21.82 -7.64 0.69
C LYS A 82 20.63 -8.62 0.73
N ASP A 83 19.52 -8.21 1.33
CA ASP A 83 18.31 -9.04 1.45
C ASP A 83 17.06 -8.21 1.13
N PHE A 84 16.53 -8.43 -0.07
CA PHE A 84 15.33 -7.73 -0.56
C PHE A 84 14.04 -8.12 0.18
N SER A 85 14.04 -9.24 0.93
CA SER A 85 12.85 -9.72 1.63
C SER A 85 12.55 -8.91 2.88
N LEU A 86 13.56 -8.27 3.45
CA LEU A 86 13.45 -7.44 4.66
C LEU A 86 12.92 -6.03 4.38
N TYR A 87 12.89 -5.62 3.11
CA TYR A 87 12.57 -4.25 2.72
C TYR A 87 11.41 -4.18 1.72
N GLU A 88 10.67 -3.10 1.84
CA GLU A 88 9.68 -2.65 0.86
C GLU A 88 10.22 -1.45 0.10
N VAL A 89 9.65 -1.19 -1.08
CA VAL A 89 9.94 0.04 -1.82
C VAL A 89 8.83 1.03 -1.54
N ASN A 90 9.19 2.17 -0.99
CA ASN A 90 8.29 3.31 -0.82
C ASN A 90 8.38 4.25 -2.04
N HIS A 91 7.24 4.79 -2.47
CA HIS A 91 7.15 5.91 -3.40
C HIS A 91 6.98 7.18 -2.57
N ILE A 92 7.99 8.05 -2.58
CA ILE A 92 8.06 9.25 -1.73
C ILE A 92 6.86 10.17 -1.96
N ASP A 93 6.40 10.31 -3.19
CA ASP A 93 5.22 11.10 -3.57
C ASP A 93 3.88 10.35 -3.41
N GLY A 94 3.90 9.08 -3.02
CA GLY A 94 2.72 8.22 -2.92
C GLY A 94 2.15 7.72 -4.25
N ASP A 95 2.67 8.17 -5.40
CA ASP A 95 2.25 7.71 -6.72
C ASP A 95 2.98 6.43 -7.14
N LYS A 96 2.29 5.31 -7.08
CA LYS A 96 2.81 3.98 -7.45
C LYS A 96 3.19 3.84 -8.93
N THR A 97 2.83 4.80 -9.76
CA THR A 97 3.16 4.82 -11.19
C THR A 97 4.44 5.60 -11.48
N ASN A 98 4.88 6.46 -10.57
CA ASN A 98 6.12 7.22 -10.66
C ASN A 98 7.32 6.40 -10.19
N ASN A 99 7.93 5.66 -11.10
CA ASN A 99 9.06 4.77 -10.81
C ASN A 99 10.43 5.40 -11.08
N THR A 100 10.53 6.72 -11.02
CA THR A 100 11.80 7.45 -11.11
C THR A 100 12.68 7.13 -9.90
N LEU A 101 13.96 6.89 -10.09
CA LEU A 101 14.89 6.51 -9.02
C LEU A 101 14.89 7.49 -7.84
N SER A 102 14.78 8.80 -8.12
CA SER A 102 14.73 9.86 -7.09
C SER A 102 13.45 9.84 -6.24
N ASN A 103 12.42 9.12 -6.68
CA ASN A 103 11.14 8.96 -5.98
C ASN A 103 11.04 7.64 -5.22
N LEU A 104 12.07 6.82 -5.23
CA LEU A 104 12.05 5.48 -4.65
C LEU A 104 13.07 5.35 -3.53
N GLU A 105 12.67 4.69 -2.45
CA GLU A 105 13.55 4.36 -1.33
C GLU A 105 13.26 2.98 -0.75
N TRP A 106 14.30 2.35 -0.17
CA TRP A 106 14.15 1.15 0.63
C TRP A 106 13.70 1.51 2.04
N VAL A 107 12.62 0.92 2.48
CA VAL A 107 12.07 1.12 3.83
C VAL A 107 11.74 -0.23 4.46
N THR A 108 11.74 -0.27 5.78
CA THR A 108 11.15 -1.39 6.50
C THR A 108 9.62 -1.35 6.39
N PRO A 109 8.91 -2.49 6.56
CA PRO A 109 7.44 -2.51 6.56
C PRO A 109 6.83 -1.52 7.56
N LYS A 110 7.48 -1.32 8.72
CA LYS A 110 7.05 -0.35 9.73
C LYS A 110 7.11 1.09 9.21
N GLN A 111 8.26 1.49 8.65
CA GLN A 111 8.46 2.83 8.09
C GLN A 111 7.49 3.10 6.93
N ASN A 112 7.26 2.11 6.05
CA ASN A 112 6.31 2.25 4.95
C ASN A 112 4.87 2.46 5.46
N MET A 113 4.50 1.80 6.55
CA MET A 113 3.21 1.98 7.20
C MET A 113 3.07 3.35 7.86
N GLU A 114 4.13 3.86 8.50
CA GLU A 114 4.18 5.19 9.09
C GLU A 114 4.03 6.27 8.01
N HIS A 115 4.82 6.20 6.93
CA HIS A 115 4.71 7.09 5.78
C HIS A 115 3.29 7.12 5.19
N ALA A 116 2.69 5.94 4.95
CA ALA A 116 1.34 5.85 4.42
C ALA A 116 0.27 6.45 5.37
N SER A 117 0.51 6.43 6.68
CA SER A 117 -0.36 7.04 7.68
C SER A 117 -0.24 8.56 7.70
N GLU A 118 0.97 9.08 7.66
CA GLU A 118 1.28 10.51 7.68
C GLU A 118 0.76 11.24 6.43
N HIS A 119 0.88 10.59 5.27
CA HIS A 119 0.41 11.14 3.99
C HIS A 119 -1.05 10.79 3.66
N GLY A 120 -1.81 10.23 4.61
CA GLY A 120 -3.22 9.89 4.42
C GLY A 120 -3.50 8.85 3.33
N LEU A 121 -2.50 8.09 2.90
CA LEU A 121 -2.60 7.09 1.84
C LEU A 121 -3.33 5.82 2.30
N ARG A 122 -3.49 5.63 3.62
CA ARG A 122 -4.27 4.51 4.19
C ARG A 122 -5.74 4.86 4.20
N ARG A 123 -6.53 4.10 3.47
CA ARG A 123 -7.98 4.05 3.68
C ARG A 123 -8.24 3.21 4.94
N PHE A 124 -8.55 3.87 6.04
CA PHE A 124 -9.11 3.20 7.20
C PHE A 124 -10.60 2.98 6.93
N CYS A 125 -10.97 1.75 6.58
CA CYS A 125 -12.38 1.37 6.61
C CYS A 125 -12.89 1.51 8.06
N LYS A 126 -13.93 2.30 8.27
CA LYS A 126 -14.55 2.52 9.58
C LYS A 126 -16.00 2.06 9.53
N GLY A 127 -16.48 1.56 10.66
CA GLY A 127 -17.90 1.23 10.79
C GLY A 127 -18.37 0.18 9.78
N GLU A 128 -19.43 0.49 9.03
CA GLU A 128 -20.03 -0.39 8.03
C GLU A 128 -19.12 -0.69 6.83
N GLN A 129 -18.10 0.13 6.56
CA GLN A 129 -17.14 -0.06 5.46
C GLN A 129 -16.19 -1.24 5.70
N ILE A 130 -16.16 -1.78 6.93
CA ILE A 130 -15.41 -3.00 7.25
C ILE A 130 -16.22 -4.19 6.74
N GLY A 131 -15.73 -4.91 5.73
CA GLY A 131 -16.45 -5.98 5.03
C GLY A 131 -17.04 -7.10 5.93
N ASN A 132 -16.53 -7.25 7.16
CA ASN A 132 -17.04 -8.21 8.16
C ASN A 132 -17.78 -7.51 9.32
N SER A 133 -18.17 -6.25 9.17
CA SER A 133 -18.93 -5.54 10.22
C SER A 133 -20.32 -6.15 10.36
N LYS A 134 -20.62 -6.68 11.54
CA LYS A 134 -21.98 -7.18 11.89
C LYS A 134 -22.92 -6.06 12.31
N LEU A 135 -22.38 -4.89 12.68
CA LEU A 135 -23.14 -3.75 13.17
C LEU A 135 -23.21 -2.67 12.06
N LYS A 136 -24.35 -2.01 12.01
CA LYS A 136 -24.63 -0.84 11.17
C LYS A 136 -24.64 0.43 12.01
N GLU A 137 -24.56 1.59 11.37
CA GLU A 137 -24.61 2.89 12.08
C GLU A 137 -25.85 3.06 12.96
N ASP A 138 -27.00 2.62 12.49
CA ASP A 138 -28.23 2.67 13.26
C ASP A 138 -28.23 1.72 14.46
N ASP A 139 -27.49 0.61 14.37
CA ASP A 139 -27.38 -0.32 15.50
C ASP A 139 -26.54 0.31 16.63
N ILE A 140 -25.57 1.17 16.29
CA ILE A 140 -24.76 1.88 17.28
C ILE A 140 -25.64 2.77 18.15
N LYS A 141 -26.56 3.56 17.55
CA LYS A 141 -27.53 4.38 18.32
C LYS A 141 -28.41 3.53 19.25
N LYS A 142 -28.92 2.42 18.71
CA LYS A 142 -29.75 1.48 19.49
C LYS A 142 -28.97 0.87 20.67
N ILE A 143 -27.71 0.52 20.47
CA ILE A 143 -26.83 -0.02 21.53
C ILE A 143 -26.68 0.99 22.67
N PHE A 144 -26.46 2.27 22.39
CA PHE A 144 -26.38 3.31 23.40
C PHE A 144 -27.74 3.49 24.14
N THR A 145 -28.85 3.51 23.40
CA THR A 145 -30.21 3.60 23.99
C THR A 145 -30.53 2.41 24.92
N LEU A 146 -30.24 1.20 24.47
CA LEU A 146 -30.47 0.01 25.30
C LEU A 146 -29.59 0.01 26.55
N ARG A 147 -28.38 0.52 26.45
CA ARG A 147 -27.47 0.65 27.59
C ARG A 147 -27.96 1.70 28.60
N SER A 148 -28.47 2.85 28.15
CA SER A 148 -29.05 3.87 29.00
C SER A 148 -30.33 3.38 29.71
N GLN A 149 -31.06 2.43 29.11
CA GLN A 149 -32.20 1.75 29.71
C GLN A 149 -31.83 0.65 30.73
N GLY A 150 -30.52 0.51 31.06
CA GLY A 150 -30.03 -0.45 32.05
C GLY A 150 -29.78 -1.87 31.53
N LYS A 151 -29.97 -2.16 30.24
CA LYS A 151 -29.72 -3.50 29.68
C LYS A 151 -28.26 -3.92 29.90
N LYS A 152 -28.06 -5.19 30.26
CA LYS A 152 -26.73 -5.77 30.45
C LYS A 152 -26.01 -5.92 29.10
N LEU A 153 -24.67 -5.80 29.09
CA LEU A 153 -23.88 -5.96 27.88
C LEU A 153 -24.11 -7.31 27.18
N GLN A 154 -24.37 -8.36 27.95
CA GLN A 154 -24.64 -9.69 27.41
C GLN A 154 -25.97 -9.74 26.65
N GLU A 155 -27.00 -9.09 27.16
CA GLU A 155 -28.33 -9.01 26.52
C GLU A 155 -28.23 -8.22 25.19
N ILE A 156 -27.53 -7.08 25.23
CA ILE A 156 -27.29 -6.26 24.02
C ILE A 156 -26.51 -7.06 23.01
N ALA A 157 -25.43 -7.75 23.41
CA ALA A 157 -24.61 -8.57 22.52
C ALA A 157 -25.43 -9.68 21.84
N PHE A 158 -26.32 -10.31 22.55
CA PHE A 158 -27.24 -11.33 22.02
C PHE A 158 -28.19 -10.73 20.96
N LEU A 159 -28.80 -9.57 21.22
CA LEU A 159 -29.70 -8.89 20.28
C LEU A 159 -29.06 -8.53 18.95
N PHE A 160 -27.75 -8.16 18.94
CA PHE A 160 -27.04 -7.76 17.75
C PHE A 160 -26.12 -8.87 17.19
N GLY A 161 -26.18 -10.10 17.69
CA GLY A 161 -25.41 -11.23 17.20
C GLY A 161 -23.89 -11.02 17.27
N CYS A 162 -23.41 -10.28 18.27
CA CYS A 162 -22.00 -9.98 18.43
C CYS A 162 -21.49 -10.35 19.85
N SER A 163 -20.17 -10.24 20.08
CA SER A 163 -19.61 -10.55 21.39
C SER A 163 -19.83 -9.42 22.39
N ARG A 164 -19.92 -9.77 23.70
CA ARG A 164 -19.96 -8.80 24.80
C ARG A 164 -18.82 -7.79 24.74
N SER A 165 -17.60 -8.26 24.37
CA SER A 165 -16.43 -7.39 24.24
C SER A 165 -16.60 -6.36 23.12
N ASN A 166 -17.24 -6.74 22.00
CA ASN A 166 -17.50 -5.82 20.90
C ASN A 166 -18.45 -4.70 21.34
N ILE A 167 -19.55 -5.03 22.03
CA ILE A 167 -20.45 -4.02 22.61
C ILE A 167 -19.69 -3.10 23.58
N GLY A 168 -18.83 -3.66 24.43
CA GLY A 168 -17.99 -2.87 25.33
C GLY A 168 -17.05 -1.91 24.61
N TYR A 169 -16.47 -2.30 23.46
CA TYR A 169 -15.63 -1.43 22.66
C TYR A 169 -16.42 -0.32 21.94
N VAL A 170 -17.62 -0.62 21.47
CA VAL A 170 -18.55 0.39 20.91
C VAL A 170 -18.86 1.46 21.96
N LEU A 171 -19.32 1.06 23.15
CA LEU A 171 -19.70 1.97 24.23
C LEU A 171 -18.52 2.80 24.76
N LYS A 172 -17.29 2.25 24.75
CA LYS A 172 -16.06 2.96 25.13
C LYS A 172 -15.49 3.82 23.99
N GLY A 173 -16.13 3.89 22.83
CA GLY A 173 -15.63 4.63 21.67
C GLY A 173 -14.30 4.10 21.11
N LYS A 174 -13.92 2.85 21.43
CA LYS A 174 -12.73 2.22 20.86
C LYS A 174 -12.93 1.80 19.40
N THR A 175 -14.16 1.42 19.06
CA THR A 175 -14.64 1.18 17.69
C THR A 175 -15.76 2.17 17.39
N TRP A 176 -16.05 2.44 16.12
CA TRP A 176 -17.09 3.38 15.70
C TRP A 176 -16.89 4.83 16.21
N ARG A 177 -15.65 5.31 16.23
CA ARG A 177 -15.31 6.67 16.67
C ARG A 177 -16.01 7.70 15.78
N GLY A 178 -16.74 8.62 16.42
CA GLY A 178 -17.41 9.75 15.77
C GLY A 178 -18.86 9.51 15.35
N GLN A 179 -19.43 8.31 15.57
CA GLN A 179 -20.82 7.99 15.27
C GLN A 179 -21.57 7.65 16.57
N GLY A 180 -22.03 8.65 17.28
CA GLY A 180 -22.76 8.48 18.53
C GLY A 180 -22.22 9.29 19.71
N SER A 181 -21.23 10.11 19.46
CA SER A 181 -20.69 11.04 20.47
C SER A 181 -21.55 12.30 20.54
N THR A 182 -22.80 12.16 20.96
CA THR A 182 -23.40 13.19 21.79
C THR A 182 -22.95 12.87 23.21
N THR A 183 -22.15 13.74 23.74
CA THR A 183 -21.54 13.72 25.05
C THR A 183 -22.50 13.20 26.12
N ILE A 184 -22.36 11.91 26.52
CA ILE A 184 -22.85 11.50 27.81
C ILE A 184 -21.62 11.56 28.71
N HIS A 185 -21.46 12.68 29.43
CA HIS A 185 -20.69 12.69 30.65
C HIS A 185 -21.22 11.58 31.52
N LEU A 186 -20.44 10.54 31.73
CA LEU A 186 -20.67 9.52 32.73
C LEU A 186 -20.66 10.24 34.05
N LEU A 187 -21.84 10.33 34.66
CA LEU A 187 -21.95 10.45 36.10
C LEU A 187 -21.35 9.19 36.71
N GLU A 188 -20.34 9.40 37.54
CA GLU A 188 -19.69 8.41 38.38
C GLU A 188 -20.69 7.68 39.30
#